data_eeb4fcb517b06def7c1b6ca50fcf94af
#
_entry.id   eeb4fcb517b06def7c1b6ca50fcf94af
#
_cell.length_a   1.000
_cell.length_b   1.000
_cell.length_c   1.000
_cell.angle_alpha   90.00
_cell.angle_beta   90.00
_cell.angle_gamma   90.00
#
_symmetry.space_group_name_H-M   'P 1'
#
loop_
_entity.id
_entity.type
_entity.pdbx_description
1 polymer ?
#
loop_
_entity_poly.entity_id
_entity_poly.type
_entity_poly.pdbx_seq_one_letter_code
_entity_poly.pdbx_strand_id
1 'polypeptide(L)'
;MLLDRDGAVIAEADSADGIGPLGGQGHEDAFESLTAGWPRVPALMAGMVGSRQGWREATYVPVPATSAALAAGLCRFEDTTHRPIAIVPGIVLRSAERDGDVIRGEETQLVGLMEEEPAFRGVAILPGTHSKWASVGDGTIGRFQTFMTGEMFELLARKSFLRHSVAEHADDIAASPHFALAVKRSTVEGLPFLAAIFSVRVRQLLDGVSGDDNLAYLSGLVIGGEIAAARQAGLLAAGQPIRIIGSRSLASAYLSAFAIAGHDAEARDGSALVRLGLVRIARVNAML
;
A
#
# COMPACT_ATOMS: atom_id res chain seq x y z
N MET A 1 -6.98 2.32 -17.77
CA MET A 1 -6.71 3.65 -18.35
C MET A 1 -6.15 3.48 -19.74
N LEU A 2 -6.72 4.18 -20.73
CA LEU A 2 -6.15 4.39 -22.05
C LEU A 2 -5.45 5.75 -22.06
N LEU A 3 -4.20 5.80 -22.47
CA LEU A 3 -3.38 7.03 -22.48
C LEU A 3 -3.05 7.44 -23.91
N ASP A 4 -2.89 8.74 -24.16
CA ASP A 4 -2.25 9.26 -25.35
C ASP A 4 -0.71 9.17 -25.25
N ARG A 5 -0.01 9.65 -26.29
CA ARG A 5 1.47 9.65 -26.34
C ARG A 5 2.12 10.57 -25.31
N ASP A 6 1.39 11.56 -24.80
CA ASP A 6 1.87 12.47 -23.78
C ASP A 6 1.62 11.92 -22.36
N GLY A 7 0.88 10.79 -22.24
CA GLY A 7 0.51 10.14 -20.99
C GLY A 7 -0.76 10.73 -20.37
N ALA A 8 -1.53 11.54 -21.13
CA ALA A 8 -2.83 12.01 -20.68
C ALA A 8 -3.89 10.90 -20.81
N VAL A 9 -4.83 10.87 -19.88
CA VAL A 9 -5.90 9.86 -19.86
C VAL A 9 -6.95 10.20 -20.91
N ILE A 10 -7.17 9.29 -21.87
CA ILE A 10 -8.21 9.38 -22.90
C ILE A 10 -9.50 8.68 -22.42
N ALA A 11 -9.35 7.53 -21.75
CA ALA A 11 -10.46 6.75 -21.22
C ALA A 11 -10.04 5.94 -19.98
N GLU A 12 -11.02 5.69 -19.11
CA GLU A 12 -10.85 4.85 -17.92
C GLU A 12 -11.97 3.81 -17.87
N ALA A 13 -11.66 2.65 -17.31
CA ALA A 13 -12.62 1.62 -16.99
C ALA A 13 -12.16 0.89 -15.73
N ASP A 14 -13.14 0.40 -14.96
CA ASP A 14 -12.93 -0.44 -13.79
C ASP A 14 -13.90 -1.63 -13.82
N SER A 15 -13.53 -2.71 -13.15
CA SER A 15 -14.38 -3.88 -12.94
C SER A 15 -14.13 -4.51 -11.59
N ALA A 16 -15.05 -5.36 -11.15
CA ALA A 16 -14.90 -6.18 -9.95
C ALA A 16 -14.04 -7.43 -10.19
N ASP A 17 -13.60 -7.70 -11.43
CA ASP A 17 -12.87 -8.89 -11.86
C ASP A 17 -11.37 -8.76 -11.49
N GLY A 18 -11.07 -8.73 -10.21
CA GLY A 18 -9.70 -8.74 -9.72
C GLY A 18 -9.11 -10.14 -9.66
N ILE A 19 -7.80 -10.22 -9.37
CA ILE A 19 -7.06 -11.50 -9.30
C ILE A 19 -7.70 -12.50 -8.32
N GLY A 20 -8.20 -12.03 -7.19
CA GLY A 20 -8.91 -12.87 -6.21
C GLY A 20 -10.15 -13.54 -6.77
N PRO A 21 -11.13 -12.80 -7.29
CA PRO A 21 -12.32 -13.35 -7.93
C PRO A 21 -12.04 -14.28 -9.11
N LEU A 22 -11.03 -13.96 -9.94
CA LEU A 22 -10.69 -14.77 -11.12
C LEU A 22 -10.02 -16.12 -10.77
N GLY A 23 -9.48 -16.27 -9.56
CA GLY A 23 -8.91 -17.55 -9.10
C GLY A 23 -7.78 -18.11 -9.98
N GLY A 24 -7.04 -17.24 -10.67
CA GLY A 24 -5.93 -17.61 -11.55
C GLY A 24 -6.32 -17.96 -12.98
N GLN A 25 -7.58 -17.75 -13.39
CA GLN A 25 -8.09 -18.02 -14.74
C GLN A 25 -8.90 -16.83 -15.27
N GLY A 26 -9.09 -16.77 -16.60
CA GLY A 26 -9.95 -15.75 -17.22
C GLY A 26 -9.40 -14.33 -17.22
N HIS A 27 -8.11 -14.14 -16.96
CA HIS A 27 -7.50 -12.81 -16.90
C HIS A 27 -7.51 -12.10 -18.24
N GLU A 28 -7.34 -12.84 -19.34
CA GLU A 28 -7.38 -12.28 -20.68
C GLU A 28 -8.80 -11.85 -21.04
N ASP A 29 -9.80 -12.67 -20.75
CA ASP A 29 -11.22 -12.35 -21.00
C ASP A 29 -11.66 -11.12 -20.19
N ALA A 30 -11.22 -11.02 -18.92
CA ALA A 30 -11.49 -9.85 -18.08
C ALA A 30 -10.83 -8.59 -18.66
N PHE A 31 -9.58 -8.70 -19.13
CA PHE A 31 -8.87 -7.59 -19.77
C PHE A 31 -9.54 -7.16 -21.08
N GLU A 32 -9.90 -8.10 -21.95
CA GLU A 32 -10.61 -7.82 -23.21
C GLU A 32 -11.97 -7.17 -22.95
N SER A 33 -12.72 -7.67 -21.97
CA SER A 33 -14.00 -7.09 -21.55
C SER A 33 -13.81 -5.65 -21.04
N LEU A 34 -12.82 -5.43 -20.17
CA LEU A 34 -12.53 -4.13 -19.58
C LEU A 34 -12.10 -3.08 -20.62
N THR A 35 -11.41 -3.52 -21.68
CA THR A 35 -10.90 -2.65 -22.76
C THR A 35 -11.73 -2.72 -24.04
N ALA A 36 -12.94 -3.27 -23.96
CA ALA A 36 -13.83 -3.38 -25.10
C ALA A 36 -14.11 -1.99 -25.73
N GLY A 37 -13.91 -1.90 -27.05
CA GLY A 37 -14.07 -0.64 -27.79
C GLY A 37 -12.88 0.30 -27.74
N TRP A 38 -11.82 0.00 -27.00
CA TRP A 38 -10.57 0.75 -27.06
C TRP A 38 -9.70 0.32 -28.24
N PRO A 39 -8.84 1.22 -28.78
CA PRO A 39 -7.88 0.81 -29.78
C PRO A 39 -6.91 -0.23 -29.22
N ARG A 40 -6.51 -1.19 -30.06
CA ARG A 40 -5.56 -2.24 -29.69
C ARG A 40 -4.14 -1.69 -29.70
N VAL A 41 -3.73 -1.16 -28.55
CA VAL A 41 -2.39 -0.65 -28.29
C VAL A 41 -1.66 -1.56 -27.30
N PRO A 42 -0.31 -1.51 -27.22
CA PRO A 42 0.42 -2.23 -26.18
C PRO A 42 -0.10 -1.91 -24.78
N ALA A 43 -0.13 -2.90 -23.89
CA ALA A 43 -0.59 -2.71 -22.52
C ALA A 43 0.56 -2.87 -21.52
N LEU A 44 0.63 -1.94 -20.55
CA LEU A 44 1.51 -2.02 -19.40
C LEU A 44 0.66 -2.20 -18.13
N MET A 45 0.96 -3.25 -17.39
CA MET A 45 0.20 -3.65 -16.21
C MET A 45 1.12 -3.65 -14.96
N ALA A 46 0.53 -3.39 -13.78
CA ALA A 46 1.22 -3.47 -12.51
C ALA A 46 0.36 -4.14 -11.45
N GLY A 47 0.96 -4.59 -10.36
CA GLY A 47 0.28 -5.18 -9.22
C GLY A 47 0.09 -6.70 -9.32
N MET A 48 -0.97 -7.19 -8.70
CA MET A 48 -1.20 -8.62 -8.50
C MET A 48 -1.39 -9.43 -9.77
N VAL A 49 -1.66 -8.78 -10.91
CA VAL A 49 -1.65 -9.42 -12.23
C VAL A 49 -0.33 -10.12 -12.55
N GLY A 50 0.78 -9.63 -11.98
CA GLY A 50 2.12 -10.20 -12.05
C GLY A 50 2.48 -11.18 -10.92
N SER A 51 1.54 -11.54 -10.06
CA SER A 51 1.77 -12.54 -9.01
C SER A 51 1.70 -13.97 -9.56
N ARG A 52 2.07 -14.94 -8.72
CA ARG A 52 1.98 -16.37 -9.04
C ARG A 52 0.54 -16.81 -9.35
N GLN A 53 -0.45 -16.15 -8.77
CA GLN A 53 -1.89 -16.37 -9.01
C GLN A 53 -2.45 -15.44 -10.08
N GLY A 54 -1.62 -14.53 -10.61
CA GLY A 54 -2.02 -13.57 -11.64
C GLY A 54 -1.95 -14.15 -13.06
N TRP A 55 -2.10 -13.28 -14.05
CA TRP A 55 -2.11 -13.67 -15.46
C TRP A 55 -0.76 -14.25 -15.91
N ARG A 56 0.35 -13.58 -15.51
CA ARG A 56 1.72 -14.07 -15.80
C ARG A 56 2.63 -13.67 -14.64
N GLU A 57 3.34 -14.63 -14.07
CA GLU A 57 4.30 -14.34 -13.00
C GLU A 57 5.45 -13.46 -13.51
N ALA A 58 5.53 -12.24 -12.99
CA ALA A 58 6.65 -11.33 -13.18
C ALA A 58 7.70 -11.53 -12.09
N THR A 59 8.96 -11.36 -12.43
CA THR A 59 10.10 -11.49 -11.51
C THR A 59 10.12 -10.36 -10.46
N TYR A 60 11.17 -10.32 -9.66
CA TYR A 60 11.44 -9.25 -8.70
C TYR A 60 12.77 -8.59 -9.00
N VAL A 61 12.82 -7.28 -8.94
CA VAL A 61 14.04 -6.47 -9.02
C VAL A 61 14.59 -6.27 -7.60
N PRO A 62 15.87 -6.53 -7.32
CA PRO A 62 16.43 -6.26 -6.01
C PRO A 62 16.54 -4.76 -5.73
N VAL A 63 16.37 -4.38 -4.45
CA VAL A 63 16.67 -3.01 -4.01
C VAL A 63 18.19 -2.82 -3.84
N PRO A 64 18.73 -1.58 -4.03
CA PRO A 64 18.01 -0.36 -4.41
C PRO A 64 17.50 -0.43 -5.87
N ALA A 65 16.21 -0.12 -6.06
CA ALA A 65 15.54 -0.22 -7.35
C ALA A 65 15.28 1.17 -7.95
N THR A 66 15.47 1.27 -9.28
CA THR A 66 15.19 2.49 -10.05
C THR A 66 14.07 2.24 -11.06
N SER A 67 13.47 3.30 -11.60
CA SER A 67 12.52 3.16 -12.71
C SER A 67 13.13 2.46 -13.93
N ALA A 68 14.42 2.67 -14.18
CA ALA A 68 15.15 1.99 -15.26
C ALA A 68 15.31 0.48 -15.01
N ALA A 69 15.61 0.08 -13.77
CA ALA A 69 15.71 -1.33 -13.40
C ALA A 69 14.36 -2.04 -13.50
N LEU A 70 13.27 -1.41 -13.08
CA LEU A 70 11.92 -1.94 -13.24
C LEU A 70 11.54 -2.06 -14.72
N ALA A 71 11.84 -1.04 -15.52
CA ALA A 71 11.60 -1.04 -16.95
C ALA A 71 12.38 -2.16 -17.68
N ALA A 72 13.63 -2.40 -17.30
CA ALA A 72 14.44 -3.51 -17.84
C ALA A 72 13.91 -4.89 -17.43
N GLY A 73 13.27 -5.00 -16.25
CA GLY A 73 12.73 -6.24 -15.70
C GLY A 73 11.30 -6.55 -16.12
N LEU A 74 10.68 -5.81 -17.04
CA LEU A 74 9.31 -6.06 -17.49
C LEU A 74 9.11 -7.49 -18.00
N CYS A 75 8.07 -8.17 -17.46
CA CYS A 75 7.62 -9.45 -17.99
C CYS A 75 6.79 -9.21 -19.25
N ARG A 76 7.33 -9.60 -20.42
CA ARG A 76 6.73 -9.34 -21.74
C ARG A 76 6.15 -10.61 -22.34
N PHE A 77 4.99 -10.49 -22.94
CA PHE A 77 4.33 -11.55 -23.70
C PHE A 77 3.29 -10.95 -24.65
N GLU A 78 2.66 -11.77 -25.44
CA GLU A 78 1.49 -11.40 -26.25
C GLU A 78 0.26 -12.13 -25.73
N ASP A 79 -0.90 -11.47 -25.81
CA ASP A 79 -2.18 -12.14 -25.61
C ASP A 79 -2.55 -13.02 -26.84
N THR A 80 -3.69 -13.72 -26.79
CA THR A 80 -4.14 -14.60 -27.90
C THR A 80 -4.42 -13.83 -29.19
N THR A 81 -4.55 -12.52 -29.12
CA THR A 81 -4.78 -11.61 -30.26
C THR A 81 -3.51 -10.90 -30.73
N HIS A 82 -2.35 -11.36 -30.27
CA HIS A 82 -1.03 -10.77 -30.58
C HIS A 82 -0.85 -9.32 -30.13
N ARG A 83 -1.58 -8.88 -29.07
CA ARG A 83 -1.35 -7.57 -28.45
C ARG A 83 -0.16 -7.67 -27.53
N PRO A 84 0.84 -6.79 -27.64
CA PRO A 84 1.97 -6.76 -26.72
C PRO A 84 1.51 -6.39 -25.30
N ILE A 85 1.81 -7.25 -24.32
CA ILE A 85 1.55 -7.06 -22.90
C ILE A 85 2.88 -6.99 -22.16
N ALA A 86 3.00 -6.07 -21.23
CA ALA A 86 4.11 -6.00 -20.30
C ALA A 86 3.60 -5.86 -18.87
N ILE A 87 4.21 -6.58 -17.92
CA ILE A 87 3.88 -6.48 -16.50
C ILE A 87 5.09 -5.97 -15.75
N VAL A 88 4.88 -4.95 -14.92
CA VAL A 88 5.92 -4.38 -14.04
C VAL A 88 6.34 -5.44 -13.01
N PRO A 89 7.65 -5.70 -12.85
CA PRO A 89 8.15 -6.62 -11.83
C PRO A 89 7.93 -6.04 -10.43
N GLY A 90 7.77 -6.90 -9.43
CA GLY A 90 7.86 -6.47 -8.05
C GLY A 90 9.28 -6.07 -7.66
N ILE A 91 9.48 -5.65 -6.41
CA ILE A 91 10.80 -5.44 -5.83
C ILE A 91 11.03 -6.38 -4.66
N VAL A 92 12.30 -6.76 -4.44
CA VAL A 92 12.69 -7.66 -3.36
C VAL A 92 13.83 -7.06 -2.53
N LEU A 93 13.65 -7.11 -1.23
CA LEU A 93 14.73 -6.90 -0.27
C LEU A 93 15.28 -8.28 0.14
N ARG A 94 16.55 -8.55 -0.17
CA ARG A 94 17.27 -9.70 0.34
C ARG A 94 18.27 -9.26 1.39
N SER A 95 18.31 -9.97 2.49
CA SER A 95 19.27 -9.71 3.57
C SER A 95 19.86 -11.03 4.04
N ALA A 96 21.14 -11.06 4.31
CA ALA A 96 21.79 -12.20 4.95
C ALA A 96 21.55 -12.25 6.46
N GLU A 97 21.16 -11.13 7.06
CA GLU A 97 21.04 -10.95 8.50
C GLU A 97 19.57 -10.90 9.00
N ARG A 98 18.62 -10.75 8.07
CA ARG A 98 17.18 -10.60 8.36
C ARG A 98 16.37 -11.35 7.32
N ASP A 99 15.12 -11.64 7.66
CA ASP A 99 14.16 -12.15 6.68
C ASP A 99 14.02 -11.18 5.50
N GLY A 100 13.90 -11.75 4.30
CA GLY A 100 13.64 -10.97 3.10
C GLY A 100 12.23 -10.40 3.09
N ASP A 101 11.99 -9.43 2.20
CA ASP A 101 10.67 -8.83 2.01
C ASP A 101 10.40 -8.60 0.52
N VAL A 102 9.12 -8.52 0.12
CA VAL A 102 8.70 -8.31 -1.26
C VAL A 102 7.55 -7.31 -1.35
N ILE A 103 7.56 -6.53 -2.43
CA ILE A 103 6.46 -5.62 -2.78
C ILE A 103 6.03 -5.92 -4.21
N ARG A 104 4.72 -5.85 -4.48
CA ARG A 104 4.17 -5.96 -5.83
C ARG A 104 2.94 -5.06 -6.00
N GLY A 105 3.11 -4.05 -6.85
CA GLY A 105 2.13 -3.01 -7.14
C GLY A 105 2.55 -1.67 -6.55
N GLU A 106 2.98 -1.65 -5.32
CA GLU A 106 3.40 -0.45 -4.60
C GLU A 106 4.69 0.17 -5.19
N GLU A 107 5.58 -0.64 -5.79
CA GLU A 107 6.76 -0.13 -6.50
C GLU A 107 6.40 0.87 -7.60
N THR A 108 5.27 0.66 -8.26
CA THR A 108 4.78 1.56 -9.30
C THR A 108 4.35 2.91 -8.71
N GLN A 109 3.69 2.90 -7.54
CA GLN A 109 3.35 4.14 -6.81
C GLN A 109 4.59 4.87 -6.32
N LEU A 110 5.61 4.15 -5.87
CA LEU A 110 6.88 4.73 -5.43
C LEU A 110 7.64 5.37 -6.61
N VAL A 111 7.60 4.78 -7.80
CA VAL A 111 8.11 5.41 -9.03
C VAL A 111 7.33 6.69 -9.33
N GLY A 112 6.01 6.67 -9.19
CA GLY A 112 5.16 7.85 -9.35
C GLY A 112 5.51 8.96 -8.38
N LEU A 113 5.77 8.63 -7.11
CA LEU A 113 6.23 9.61 -6.12
C LEU A 113 7.57 10.25 -6.52
N MET A 114 8.51 9.45 -7.01
CA MET A 114 9.80 9.97 -7.48
C MET A 114 9.68 10.88 -8.72
N GLU A 115 8.66 10.63 -9.56
CA GLU A 115 8.35 11.49 -10.72
C GLU A 115 7.65 12.78 -10.29
N GLU A 116 6.72 12.72 -9.32
CA GLU A 116 6.01 13.88 -8.78
C GLU A 116 6.91 14.77 -7.94
N GLU A 117 7.75 14.16 -7.11
CA GLU A 117 8.67 14.83 -6.18
C GLU A 117 10.13 14.36 -6.38
N PRO A 118 10.84 14.78 -7.44
CA PRO A 118 12.19 14.29 -7.72
C PRO A 118 13.23 14.60 -6.63
N ALA A 119 12.96 15.63 -5.82
CA ALA A 119 13.82 16.01 -4.68
C ALA A 119 13.45 15.30 -3.38
N PHE A 120 12.39 14.48 -3.36
CA PHE A 120 11.96 13.80 -2.12
C PHE A 120 13.02 12.82 -1.64
N ARG A 121 13.34 12.94 -0.36
CA ARG A 121 14.19 12.00 0.40
C ARG A 121 13.56 11.76 1.75
N GLY A 122 13.00 10.57 1.93
CA GLY A 122 12.25 10.27 3.14
C GLY A 122 11.69 8.85 3.16
N VAL A 123 10.63 8.69 3.90
CA VAL A 123 9.85 7.44 3.98
C VAL A 123 8.52 7.61 3.29
N ALA A 124 8.20 6.69 2.39
CA ALA A 124 6.86 6.50 1.83
C ALA A 124 6.17 5.36 2.56
N ILE A 125 4.95 5.60 2.99
CA ILE A 125 4.10 4.62 3.68
C ILE A 125 2.88 4.38 2.79
N LEU A 126 2.63 3.12 2.50
CA LEU A 126 1.52 2.69 1.64
C LEU A 126 0.59 1.80 2.49
N PRO A 127 -0.35 2.43 3.23
CA PRO A 127 -1.31 1.71 4.05
C PRO A 127 -2.21 0.80 3.21
N GLY A 128 -2.49 -0.38 3.72
CA GLY A 128 -3.37 -1.36 3.07
C GLY A 128 -3.53 -2.60 3.92
N THR A 129 -4.00 -3.68 3.33
CA THR A 129 -4.04 -5.01 3.97
C THR A 129 -2.68 -5.35 4.56
N HIS A 130 -1.64 -5.15 3.75
CA HIS A 130 -0.23 -5.23 4.14
C HIS A 130 0.42 -3.86 3.93
N SER A 131 0.56 -3.09 4.98
CA SER A 131 1.19 -1.76 4.94
C SER A 131 2.67 -1.87 4.59
N LYS A 132 3.14 -0.99 3.71
CA LYS A 132 4.55 -0.95 3.27
C LYS A 132 5.21 0.35 3.73
N TRP A 133 6.42 0.24 4.24
CA TRP A 133 7.28 1.36 4.58
C TRP A 133 8.53 1.29 3.72
N ALA A 134 8.74 2.24 2.85
CA ALA A 134 9.85 2.25 1.91
C ALA A 134 10.67 3.53 2.02
N SER A 135 11.99 3.41 2.10
CA SER A 135 12.88 4.56 1.96
C SER A 135 12.97 4.94 0.48
N VAL A 136 12.77 6.22 0.19
CA VAL A 136 12.82 6.77 -1.18
C VAL A 136 13.77 7.96 -1.18
N GLY A 137 14.65 8.02 -2.16
CA GLY A 137 15.56 9.14 -2.32
C GLY A 137 16.52 8.93 -3.50
N ASP A 138 17.02 10.02 -4.06
CA ASP A 138 18.00 9.99 -5.16
C ASP A 138 17.55 9.14 -6.36
N GLY A 139 16.25 9.17 -6.67
CA GLY A 139 15.66 8.39 -7.76
C GLY A 139 15.66 6.87 -7.52
N THR A 140 15.81 6.43 -6.27
CA THR A 140 15.83 5.01 -5.90
C THR A 140 14.79 4.67 -4.84
N ILE A 141 14.28 3.46 -4.91
CA ILE A 141 13.56 2.78 -3.84
C ILE A 141 14.58 1.93 -3.08
N GLY A 142 14.82 2.28 -1.83
CA GLY A 142 15.80 1.63 -0.98
C GLY A 142 15.22 0.50 -0.15
N ARG A 143 15.61 0.46 1.14
CA ARG A 143 15.08 -0.52 2.11
C ARG A 143 13.58 -0.33 2.31
N PHE A 144 12.88 -1.44 2.46
CA PHE A 144 11.47 -1.43 2.84
C PHE A 144 11.14 -2.52 3.87
N GLN A 145 9.97 -2.42 4.47
CA GLN A 145 9.42 -3.41 5.38
C GLN A 145 7.90 -3.44 5.28
N THR A 146 7.34 -4.65 5.29
CA THR A 146 5.91 -4.92 5.29
C THR A 146 5.40 -5.13 6.71
N PHE A 147 4.23 -4.55 7.01
CA PHE A 147 3.47 -4.78 8.23
C PHE A 147 2.08 -5.29 7.87
N MET A 148 1.60 -6.32 8.56
CA MET A 148 0.27 -6.92 8.29
C MET A 148 -0.88 -6.11 8.95
N THR A 149 -0.81 -4.80 8.93
CA THR A 149 -1.63 -3.89 9.74
C THR A 149 -3.11 -3.99 9.41
N GLY A 150 -3.49 -3.87 8.12
CA GLY A 150 -4.89 -3.95 7.72
C GLY A 150 -5.47 -5.37 7.91
N GLU A 151 -4.71 -6.40 7.57
CA GLU A 151 -5.14 -7.79 7.80
C GLU A 151 -5.28 -8.09 9.29
N MET A 152 -4.33 -7.65 10.11
CA MET A 152 -4.42 -7.83 11.56
C MET A 152 -5.64 -7.11 12.15
N PHE A 153 -5.92 -5.88 11.71
CA PHE A 153 -7.12 -5.15 12.13
C PHE A 153 -8.39 -5.94 11.77
N GLU A 154 -8.50 -6.42 10.54
CA GLU A 154 -9.67 -7.19 10.07
C GLU A 154 -9.84 -8.50 10.87
N LEU A 155 -8.75 -9.24 11.08
CA LEU A 155 -8.78 -10.46 11.88
C LEU A 155 -9.20 -10.19 13.33
N LEU A 156 -8.66 -9.16 13.95
CA LEU A 156 -8.99 -8.79 15.32
C LEU A 156 -10.43 -8.31 15.45
N ALA A 157 -10.87 -7.42 14.55
CA ALA A 157 -12.20 -6.82 14.59
C ALA A 157 -13.32 -7.81 14.20
N ARG A 158 -13.06 -8.77 13.28
CA ARG A 158 -14.10 -9.60 12.68
C ARG A 158 -14.01 -11.08 13.01
N LYS A 159 -12.81 -11.61 13.22
CA LYS A 159 -12.58 -13.07 13.37
C LYS A 159 -12.14 -13.46 14.77
N SER A 160 -11.59 -12.53 15.55
CA SER A 160 -11.16 -12.82 16.93
C SER A 160 -12.31 -12.70 17.93
N PHE A 161 -12.04 -13.00 19.20
CA PHE A 161 -12.99 -12.79 20.29
C PHE A 161 -13.34 -11.31 20.49
N LEU A 162 -12.48 -10.38 20.05
CA LEU A 162 -12.73 -8.92 20.15
C LEU A 162 -13.91 -8.44 19.30
N ARG A 163 -14.36 -9.22 18.30
CA ARG A 163 -15.54 -8.90 17.50
C ARG A 163 -16.80 -8.61 18.33
N HIS A 164 -16.87 -9.14 19.55
CA HIS A 164 -17.98 -8.89 20.46
C HIS A 164 -17.86 -7.58 21.25
N SER A 165 -16.75 -6.86 21.07
CA SER A 165 -16.44 -5.63 21.79
C SER A 165 -16.29 -4.40 20.88
N VAL A 166 -16.37 -4.58 19.56
CA VAL A 166 -16.24 -3.52 18.56
C VAL A 166 -17.46 -3.51 17.65
N ALA A 167 -17.80 -2.35 17.10
CA ALA A 167 -18.83 -2.22 16.08
C ALA A 167 -18.37 -2.80 14.74
N GLU A 168 -19.33 -3.02 13.84
CA GLU A 168 -19.03 -3.43 12.47
C GLU A 168 -18.45 -2.27 11.65
N HIS A 169 -18.98 -1.07 11.84
CA HIS A 169 -18.50 0.16 11.21
C HIS A 169 -18.51 1.29 12.25
N ALA A 170 -17.63 2.25 12.08
CA ALA A 170 -17.64 3.50 12.82
C ALA A 170 -17.26 4.64 11.86
N ASP A 171 -17.96 5.77 12.01
CA ASP A 171 -17.66 6.98 11.27
C ASP A 171 -16.44 7.69 11.89
N ASP A 172 -15.67 8.37 11.04
CA ASP A 172 -14.59 9.28 11.41
C ASP A 172 -13.64 8.76 12.52
N ILE A 173 -13.18 7.52 12.34
CA ILE A 173 -12.27 6.85 13.28
C ILE A 173 -11.06 7.74 13.62
N ALA A 174 -10.53 8.47 12.64
CA ALA A 174 -9.33 9.30 12.80
C ALA A 174 -9.52 10.50 13.75
N ALA A 175 -10.74 11.00 13.90
CA ALA A 175 -11.07 12.10 14.80
C ALA A 175 -11.47 11.63 16.20
N SER A 176 -11.66 10.33 16.42
CA SER A 176 -12.08 9.78 17.71
C SER A 176 -11.02 10.02 18.80
N PRO A 177 -11.39 10.51 19.99
CA PRO A 177 -10.48 10.60 21.12
C PRO A 177 -9.98 9.23 21.59
N HIS A 178 -10.73 8.17 21.31
CA HIS A 178 -10.33 6.79 21.61
C HIS A 178 -9.24 6.29 20.66
N PHE A 179 -9.27 6.69 19.38
CA PHE A 179 -8.18 6.49 18.44
C PHE A 179 -6.90 7.18 18.91
N ALA A 180 -7.01 8.46 19.25
CA ALA A 180 -5.88 9.26 19.75
C ALA A 180 -5.27 8.67 21.02
N LEU A 181 -6.09 8.23 21.97
CA LEU A 181 -5.65 7.55 23.19
C LEU A 181 -4.84 6.29 22.86
N ALA A 182 -5.33 5.47 21.94
CA ALA A 182 -4.67 4.22 21.56
C ALA A 182 -3.32 4.45 20.88
N VAL A 183 -3.27 5.39 19.92
CA VAL A 183 -2.00 5.78 19.28
C VAL A 183 -0.99 6.27 20.31
N LYS A 184 -1.40 7.15 21.24
CA LYS A 184 -0.52 7.63 22.31
C LYS A 184 0.02 6.50 23.17
N ARG A 185 -0.83 5.55 23.57
CA ARG A 185 -0.41 4.37 24.35
C ARG A 185 0.65 3.53 23.63
N SER A 186 0.49 3.34 22.33
CA SER A 186 1.43 2.55 21.53
C SER A 186 2.74 3.30 21.25
N THR A 187 2.67 4.61 20.88
CA THR A 187 3.83 5.35 20.36
C THR A 187 4.60 6.10 21.42
N VAL A 188 3.94 6.56 22.49
CA VAL A 188 4.52 7.41 23.55
C VAL A 188 4.71 6.60 24.84
N GLU A 189 3.68 5.87 25.29
CA GLU A 189 3.73 5.12 26.54
C GLU A 189 4.40 3.74 26.37
N GLY A 190 4.61 3.28 25.12
CA GLY A 190 5.33 2.05 24.82
C GLY A 190 4.57 0.76 25.24
N LEU A 191 3.23 0.81 25.28
CA LEU A 191 2.43 -0.34 25.65
C LEU A 191 2.63 -1.49 24.63
N PRO A 192 3.08 -2.68 25.08
CA PRO A 192 3.30 -3.80 24.17
C PRO A 192 2.00 -4.23 23.46
N PHE A 193 2.06 -4.38 22.15
CA PHE A 193 0.89 -4.58 21.29
C PHE A 193 0.00 -5.74 21.74
N LEU A 194 0.57 -6.92 22.03
CA LEU A 194 -0.20 -8.09 22.46
C LEU A 194 -0.94 -7.89 23.78
N ALA A 195 -0.38 -7.10 24.71
CA ALA A 195 -1.06 -6.73 25.95
C ALA A 195 -2.11 -5.64 25.68
N ALA A 196 -1.80 -4.68 24.80
CA ALA A 196 -2.68 -3.57 24.48
C ALA A 196 -4.00 -4.02 23.85
N ILE A 197 -3.98 -4.96 22.91
CA ILE A 197 -5.19 -5.39 22.20
C ILE A 197 -6.26 -5.99 23.11
N PHE A 198 -5.88 -6.65 24.22
CA PHE A 198 -6.86 -7.19 25.17
C PHE A 198 -7.61 -6.08 25.94
N SER A 199 -7.01 -4.88 26.05
CA SER A 199 -7.68 -3.75 26.70
C SER A 199 -8.98 -3.31 26.01
N VAL A 200 -9.15 -3.59 24.69
CA VAL A 200 -10.41 -3.41 23.97
C VAL A 200 -11.57 -4.13 24.68
N ARG A 201 -11.34 -5.37 25.11
CA ARG A 201 -12.34 -6.16 25.84
C ARG A 201 -12.57 -5.62 27.25
N VAL A 202 -11.49 -5.26 27.94
CA VAL A 202 -11.55 -4.74 29.31
C VAL A 202 -12.37 -3.45 29.37
N ARG A 203 -12.15 -2.51 28.44
CA ARG A 203 -12.86 -1.24 28.34
C ARG A 203 -14.37 -1.40 28.15
N GLN A 204 -14.79 -2.39 27.35
CA GLN A 204 -16.22 -2.69 27.21
C GLN A 204 -16.80 -3.25 28.53
N LEU A 205 -16.11 -4.19 29.16
CA LEU A 205 -16.64 -4.87 30.34
C LEU A 205 -16.66 -4.04 31.61
N LEU A 206 -15.64 -3.22 31.83
CA LEU A 206 -15.49 -2.46 33.07
C LEU A 206 -16.00 -1.01 32.94
N ASP A 207 -15.77 -0.40 31.78
CA ASP A 207 -16.03 1.03 31.57
C ASP A 207 -17.26 1.27 30.67
N GLY A 208 -17.89 0.21 30.12
CA GLY A 208 -19.06 0.32 29.26
C GLY A 208 -18.80 1.06 27.93
N VAL A 209 -17.56 1.09 27.45
CA VAL A 209 -17.19 1.77 26.21
C VAL A 209 -17.95 1.16 25.04
N SER A 210 -18.51 2.05 24.17
CA SER A 210 -19.30 1.66 23.00
C SER A 210 -18.49 0.83 21.99
N GLY A 211 -19.19 0.10 21.11
CA GLY A 211 -18.55 -0.65 20.03
C GLY A 211 -17.80 0.25 19.05
N ASP A 212 -18.35 1.42 18.73
CA ASP A 212 -17.77 2.41 17.82
C ASP A 212 -16.46 2.98 18.37
N ASP A 213 -16.48 3.39 19.63
CA ASP A 213 -15.30 3.91 20.34
C ASP A 213 -14.22 2.85 20.48
N ASN A 214 -14.60 1.60 20.70
CA ASN A 214 -13.66 0.48 20.77
C ASN A 214 -13.12 0.09 19.39
N LEU A 215 -13.89 0.25 18.32
CA LEU A 215 -13.36 0.05 16.96
C LEU A 215 -12.32 1.11 16.63
N ALA A 216 -12.58 2.37 16.95
CA ALA A 216 -11.62 3.46 16.80
C ALA A 216 -10.36 3.23 17.65
N TYR A 217 -10.55 2.78 18.89
CA TYR A 217 -9.43 2.44 19.79
C TYR A 217 -8.59 1.30 19.23
N LEU A 218 -9.22 0.21 18.73
CA LEU A 218 -8.51 -0.92 18.11
C LEU A 218 -7.70 -0.47 16.89
N SER A 219 -8.29 0.37 16.03
CA SER A 219 -7.59 0.96 14.87
C SER A 219 -6.35 1.75 15.32
N GLY A 220 -6.50 2.60 16.34
CA GLY A 220 -5.39 3.35 16.91
C GLY A 220 -4.28 2.47 17.51
N LEU A 221 -4.62 1.34 18.14
CA LEU A 221 -3.63 0.38 18.65
C LEU A 221 -2.84 -0.28 17.53
N VAL A 222 -3.52 -0.67 16.45
CA VAL A 222 -2.88 -1.38 15.33
C VAL A 222 -1.96 -0.42 14.55
N ILE A 223 -2.45 0.77 14.20
CA ILE A 223 -1.64 1.79 13.50
C ILE A 223 -0.52 2.32 14.40
N GLY A 224 -0.82 2.64 15.65
CA GLY A 224 0.19 3.09 16.61
C GLY A 224 1.26 2.02 16.87
N GLY A 225 0.87 0.75 16.93
CA GLY A 225 1.78 -0.38 17.05
C GLY A 225 2.72 -0.50 15.84
N GLU A 226 2.20 -0.31 14.62
CA GLU A 226 3.01 -0.26 13.39
C GLU A 226 4.04 0.86 13.44
N ILE A 227 3.62 2.10 13.80
CA ILE A 227 4.52 3.25 13.91
C ILE A 227 5.62 2.99 14.95
N ALA A 228 5.26 2.44 16.11
CA ALA A 228 6.22 2.11 17.16
C ALA A 228 7.23 1.05 16.69
N ALA A 229 6.75 0.00 16.00
CA ALA A 229 7.59 -1.07 15.46
C ALA A 229 8.52 -0.54 14.34
N ALA A 230 8.00 0.30 13.44
CA ALA A 230 8.80 0.93 12.37
C ALA A 230 9.91 1.82 12.94
N ARG A 231 9.62 2.60 14.00
CA ARG A 231 10.63 3.39 14.72
C ARG A 231 11.69 2.50 15.35
N GLN A 232 11.30 1.43 16.02
CA GLN A 232 12.21 0.45 16.62
C GLN A 232 13.09 -0.24 15.58
N ALA A 233 12.53 -0.53 14.38
CA ALA A 233 13.26 -1.10 13.25
C ALA A 233 14.19 -0.10 12.54
N GLY A 234 14.21 1.17 12.95
CA GLY A 234 15.04 2.23 12.34
C GLY A 234 14.54 2.66 10.95
N LEU A 235 13.23 2.50 10.67
CA LEU A 235 12.61 2.97 9.43
C LEU A 235 12.12 4.43 9.54
N LEU A 236 11.98 4.94 10.76
CA LEU A 236 11.49 6.27 11.06
C LEU A 236 12.52 7.02 11.91
N ALA A 237 13.08 8.10 11.36
CA ALA A 237 13.97 9.01 12.06
C ALA A 237 13.27 10.33 12.39
N ALA A 238 13.75 11.03 13.42
CA ALA A 238 13.24 12.35 13.77
C ALA A 238 13.48 13.34 12.62
N GLY A 239 12.45 14.13 12.27
CA GLY A 239 12.51 15.14 11.21
C GLY A 239 12.59 14.58 9.78
N GLN A 240 12.46 13.26 9.58
CA GLN A 240 12.47 12.67 8.26
C GLN A 240 11.14 12.98 7.54
N PRO A 241 11.16 13.45 6.28
CA PRO A 241 9.94 13.63 5.48
C PRO A 241 9.17 12.33 5.30
N ILE A 242 7.84 12.40 5.48
CA ILE A 242 6.96 11.24 5.38
C ILE A 242 5.90 11.51 4.31
N ARG A 243 5.68 10.55 3.40
CA ARG A 243 4.55 10.54 2.47
C ARG A 243 3.67 9.34 2.73
N ILE A 244 2.36 9.58 2.86
CA ILE A 244 1.34 8.54 3.03
C ILE A 244 0.61 8.40 1.71
N ILE A 245 0.71 7.24 1.09
CA ILE A 245 0.16 6.95 -0.24
C ILE A 245 -0.99 5.98 -0.11
N GLY A 246 -2.21 6.42 -0.33
CA GLY A 246 -3.38 5.54 -0.17
C GLY A 246 -4.71 6.23 -0.39
N SER A 247 -5.79 5.53 -0.01
CA SER A 247 -7.13 6.11 -0.02
C SER A 247 -7.25 7.24 1.02
N ARG A 248 -8.15 8.18 0.77
CA ARG A 248 -8.35 9.35 1.66
C ARG A 248 -8.62 8.96 3.11
N SER A 249 -9.45 7.94 3.36
CA SER A 249 -9.80 7.51 4.71
C SER A 249 -8.61 6.91 5.46
N LEU A 250 -7.84 6.02 4.82
CA LEU A 250 -6.63 5.45 5.41
C LEU A 250 -5.56 6.51 5.63
N ALA A 251 -5.35 7.40 4.66
CA ALA A 251 -4.40 8.49 4.79
C ALA A 251 -4.73 9.40 5.98
N SER A 252 -6.02 9.73 6.19
CA SER A 252 -6.47 10.54 7.33
C SER A 252 -6.11 9.89 8.68
N ALA A 253 -6.34 8.58 8.83
CA ALA A 253 -6.01 7.87 10.06
C ALA A 253 -4.49 7.87 10.35
N TYR A 254 -3.68 7.66 9.31
CA TYR A 254 -2.22 7.70 9.47
C TYR A 254 -1.70 9.12 9.72
N LEU A 255 -2.24 10.16 9.05
CA LEU A 255 -1.90 11.55 9.34
C LEU A 255 -2.17 11.91 10.80
N SER A 256 -3.37 11.57 11.31
CA SER A 256 -3.72 11.76 12.71
C SER A 256 -2.77 11.01 13.65
N ALA A 257 -2.45 9.75 13.33
CA ALA A 257 -1.54 8.94 14.13
C ALA A 257 -0.11 9.51 14.17
N PHE A 258 0.41 9.99 13.03
CA PHE A 258 1.73 10.62 12.96
C PHE A 258 1.79 11.93 13.73
N ALA A 259 0.76 12.78 13.61
CA ALA A 259 0.67 14.02 14.39
C ALA A 259 0.72 13.74 15.90
N ILE A 260 -0.02 12.71 16.38
CA ILE A 260 -0.01 12.28 17.78
C ILE A 260 1.37 11.73 18.19
N ALA A 261 2.04 11.04 17.28
CA ALA A 261 3.38 10.49 17.51
C ALA A 261 4.51 11.55 17.41
N GLY A 262 4.18 12.82 17.08
CA GLY A 262 5.13 13.93 17.00
C GLY A 262 5.88 14.00 15.66
N HIS A 263 5.28 13.52 14.56
CA HIS A 263 5.86 13.58 13.22
C HIS A 263 4.92 14.29 12.24
N ASP A 264 5.50 15.09 11.35
CA ASP A 264 4.79 15.69 10.22
C ASP A 264 4.77 14.70 9.05
N ALA A 265 3.60 14.53 8.44
CA ALA A 265 3.40 13.66 7.28
C ALA A 265 2.45 14.33 6.29
N GLU A 266 2.60 14.01 5.02
CA GLU A 266 1.73 14.50 3.94
C GLU A 266 1.13 13.33 3.15
N ALA A 267 -0.14 13.45 2.78
CA ALA A 267 -0.81 12.45 1.95
C ALA A 267 -0.58 12.69 0.46
N ARG A 268 -0.55 11.60 -0.30
CA ARG A 268 -0.54 11.58 -1.77
C ARG A 268 -1.60 10.63 -2.30
N ASP A 269 -2.17 10.97 -3.44
CA ASP A 269 -3.16 10.12 -4.09
C ASP A 269 -2.50 8.91 -4.76
N GLY A 270 -2.81 7.72 -4.27
CA GLY A 270 -2.22 6.48 -4.77
C GLY A 270 -2.54 6.19 -6.22
N SER A 271 -3.74 6.56 -6.71
CA SER A 271 -4.16 6.32 -8.09
C SER A 271 -3.42 7.24 -9.07
N ALA A 272 -3.25 8.52 -8.69
CA ALA A 272 -2.46 9.47 -9.47
C ALA A 272 -1.00 9.00 -9.58
N LEU A 273 -0.42 8.51 -8.47
CA LEU A 273 0.95 8.00 -8.46
C LEU A 273 1.12 6.71 -9.27
N VAL A 274 0.15 5.78 -9.27
CA VAL A 274 0.19 4.60 -10.16
C VAL A 274 0.30 5.06 -11.61
N ARG A 275 -0.54 6.02 -12.04
CA ARG A 275 -0.51 6.55 -13.40
C ARG A 275 0.85 7.17 -13.75
N LEU A 276 1.37 8.04 -12.90
CA LEU A 276 2.69 8.66 -13.11
C LEU A 276 3.80 7.61 -13.20
N GLY A 277 3.77 6.60 -12.32
CA GLY A 277 4.74 5.51 -12.32
C GLY A 277 4.67 4.67 -13.60
N LEU A 278 3.48 4.30 -14.07
CA LEU A 278 3.30 3.57 -15.32
C LEU A 278 3.78 4.39 -16.53
N VAL A 279 3.43 5.67 -16.59
CA VAL A 279 3.91 6.58 -17.66
C VAL A 279 5.43 6.66 -17.65
N ARG A 280 6.05 6.82 -16.49
CA ARG A 280 7.52 6.85 -16.36
C ARG A 280 8.17 5.57 -16.86
N ILE A 281 7.67 4.41 -16.43
CA ILE A 281 8.20 3.10 -16.85
C ILE A 281 8.01 2.91 -18.36
N ALA A 282 6.85 3.27 -18.93
CA ALA A 282 6.57 3.19 -20.35
C ALA A 282 7.53 4.04 -21.16
N ARG A 283 7.79 5.30 -20.75
CA ARG A 283 8.74 6.21 -21.44
C ARG A 283 10.17 5.68 -21.41
N VAL A 284 10.63 5.15 -20.28
CA VAL A 284 11.97 4.53 -20.18
C VAL A 284 12.12 3.36 -21.16
N ASN A 285 11.02 2.68 -21.49
CA ASN A 285 10.99 1.52 -22.38
C ASN A 285 10.58 1.85 -23.83
N ALA A 286 10.45 3.12 -24.19
CA ALA A 286 9.97 3.56 -25.50
C ALA A 286 8.62 2.92 -25.92
N MET A 287 7.72 2.74 -24.94
CA MET A 287 6.34 2.29 -25.18
C MET A 287 5.38 3.48 -25.38
N LEU A 288 5.82 4.67 -25.01
CA LEU A 288 5.16 5.96 -25.25
C LEU A 288 6.09 6.88 -26.01
#